data_3e80e9c539736368c3e0373d3770b533
#
_entry.id   3e80e9c539736368c3e0373d3770b533
#
_cell.length_a   1.000
_cell.length_b   1.000
_cell.length_c   1.000
_cell.angle_alpha   90.00
_cell.angle_beta   90.00
_cell.angle_gamma   90.00
#
_symmetry.space_group_name_H-M   'P 1'
#
loop_
_entity.id
_entity.type
_entity.pdbx_description
1 polymer ?
#
loop_
_entity_poly.entity_id
_entity_poly.type
_entity_poly.pdbx_seq_one_letter_code
_entity_poly.pdbx_strand_id
1 'polypeptide(L)'
;HVTFKKIAIHISSTEATVYRYFENKHRLLLYILNWYWCYLEFLVDYKLQNVLSKRDQLKAIVDLITHELPESTGQFDYNKKFLNHIVITESSKVYLVKEVAEINKDEVFKPYKDLCQRIAEIIKEYNAKYKYPYFLASTILEMSHAQQFFMENLPALTDSASPDDKKLISFLEQLV
;
A
#
# COMPACT_ATOMS: atom_id res chain seq x y z
N HIS A 1 17.80 -10.47 8.79
CA HIS A 1 18.20 -9.37 7.92
C HIS A 1 18.39 -9.90 6.49
N VAL A 2 17.67 -9.32 5.51
CA VAL A 2 17.76 -9.68 4.09
C VAL A 2 19.04 -9.06 3.49
N THR A 3 19.79 -9.86 2.68
CA THR A 3 20.97 -9.41 1.92
C THR A 3 20.84 -9.89 0.47
N PHE A 4 21.47 -9.19 -0.47
CA PHE A 4 21.48 -9.63 -1.88
C PHE A 4 22.12 -11.01 -2.06
N LYS A 5 23.12 -11.34 -1.24
CA LYS A 5 23.68 -12.68 -1.19
C LYS A 5 22.64 -13.75 -0.84
N LYS A 6 21.80 -13.52 0.16
CA LYS A 6 20.72 -14.47 0.53
C LYS A 6 19.67 -14.58 -0.56
N ILE A 7 19.29 -13.45 -1.18
CA ILE A 7 18.37 -13.45 -2.34
C ILE A 7 18.97 -14.27 -3.49
N ALA A 8 20.22 -14.00 -3.85
CA ALA A 8 20.90 -14.70 -4.94
C ALA A 8 20.94 -16.23 -4.72
N ILE A 9 21.26 -16.68 -3.50
CA ILE A 9 21.23 -18.10 -3.14
C ILE A 9 19.82 -18.67 -3.30
N HIS A 10 18.79 -17.96 -2.82
CA HIS A 10 17.41 -18.43 -2.86
C HIS A 10 16.89 -18.57 -4.31
N ILE A 11 17.26 -17.68 -5.21
CA ILE A 11 16.88 -17.72 -6.64
C ILE A 11 17.86 -18.51 -7.50
N SER A 12 18.80 -19.26 -6.90
CA SER A 12 19.84 -20.03 -7.61
C SER A 12 20.64 -19.18 -8.61
N SER A 13 21.04 -17.97 -8.19
CA SER A 13 21.79 -17.01 -9.01
C SER A 13 23.01 -16.45 -8.27
N THR A 14 23.66 -15.44 -8.82
CA THR A 14 24.81 -14.76 -8.21
C THR A 14 24.42 -13.40 -7.63
N GLU A 15 25.15 -12.95 -6.61
CA GLU A 15 24.95 -11.62 -6.02
C GLU A 15 25.17 -10.51 -7.07
N ALA A 16 26.13 -10.68 -7.98
CA ALA A 16 26.37 -9.78 -9.10
C ALA A 16 25.15 -9.65 -10.04
N THR A 17 24.43 -10.75 -10.24
CA THR A 17 23.17 -10.72 -11.01
C THR A 17 22.12 -9.87 -10.33
N VAL A 18 21.96 -9.98 -9.01
CA VAL A 18 21.00 -9.16 -8.26
C VAL A 18 21.37 -7.67 -8.33
N TYR A 19 22.65 -7.33 -8.15
CA TYR A 19 23.14 -5.95 -8.29
C TYR A 19 22.94 -5.34 -9.68
N ARG A 20 22.91 -6.17 -10.73
CA ARG A 20 22.63 -5.69 -12.09
C ARG A 20 21.19 -5.17 -12.26
N TYR A 21 20.24 -5.69 -11.48
CA TYR A 21 18.84 -5.25 -11.51
C TYR A 21 18.53 -4.19 -10.45
N PHE A 22 19.15 -4.29 -9.28
CA PHE A 22 18.88 -3.42 -8.16
C PHE A 22 20.21 -2.91 -7.57
N GLU A 23 20.48 -1.65 -7.76
CA GLU A 23 21.68 -0.97 -7.25
C GLU A 23 21.88 -1.17 -5.74
N ASN A 24 20.78 -1.14 -4.99
CA ASN A 24 20.77 -1.31 -3.55
C ASN A 24 19.40 -1.85 -3.07
N LYS A 25 19.32 -2.16 -1.76
CA LYS A 25 18.09 -2.69 -1.16
C LYS A 25 16.92 -1.71 -1.19
N HIS A 26 17.18 -0.42 -1.15
CA HIS A 26 16.14 0.59 -1.24
C HIS A 26 15.48 0.57 -2.63
N ARG A 27 16.26 0.41 -3.71
CA ARG A 27 15.72 0.26 -5.08
C ARG A 27 14.91 -1.02 -5.24
N LEU A 28 15.34 -2.12 -4.61
CA LEU A 28 14.53 -3.36 -4.59
C LEU A 28 13.20 -3.14 -3.83
N LEU A 29 13.25 -2.49 -2.68
CA LEU A 29 12.05 -2.19 -1.89
C LEU A 29 11.09 -1.27 -2.65
N LEU A 30 11.60 -0.22 -3.28
CA LEU A 30 10.85 0.65 -4.20
C LEU A 30 10.12 -0.15 -5.28
N TYR A 31 10.82 -1.10 -5.92
CA TYR A 31 10.23 -1.96 -6.95
C TYR A 31 9.06 -2.79 -6.40
N ILE A 32 9.24 -3.42 -5.22
CA ILE A 32 8.20 -4.24 -4.58
C ILE A 32 6.98 -3.40 -4.24
N LEU A 33 7.18 -2.22 -3.65
CA LEU A 33 6.08 -1.34 -3.26
C LEU A 33 5.38 -0.73 -4.48
N ASN A 34 6.13 -0.38 -5.52
CA ASN A 34 5.55 0.11 -6.77
C ASN A 34 4.65 -0.95 -7.43
N TRP A 35 5.10 -2.21 -7.45
CA TRP A 35 4.29 -3.32 -7.91
C TRP A 35 3.02 -3.48 -7.06
N TYR A 36 3.13 -3.39 -5.73
CA TYR A 36 1.98 -3.44 -4.81
C TYR A 36 0.97 -2.33 -5.11
N TRP A 37 1.43 -1.09 -5.27
CA TRP A 37 0.54 0.04 -5.56
C TRP A 37 -0.13 -0.06 -6.91
N CYS A 38 0.58 -0.48 -7.96
CA CYS A 38 -0.01 -0.77 -9.27
C CYS A 38 -1.10 -1.83 -9.18
N TYR A 39 -0.85 -2.91 -8.42
CA TYR A 39 -1.82 -3.98 -8.27
C TYR A 39 -3.04 -3.55 -7.46
N LEU A 40 -2.83 -2.77 -6.41
CA LEU A 40 -3.93 -2.21 -5.61
C LEU A 40 -4.78 -1.24 -6.43
N GLU A 41 -4.17 -0.38 -7.23
CA GLU A 41 -4.88 0.51 -8.18
C GLU A 41 -5.74 -0.30 -9.15
N PHE A 42 -5.18 -1.34 -9.75
CA PHE A 42 -5.93 -2.26 -10.61
C PHE A 42 -7.13 -2.90 -9.88
N LEU A 43 -6.95 -3.36 -8.65
CA LEU A 43 -8.04 -3.96 -7.86
C LEU A 43 -9.12 -2.94 -7.51
N VAL A 44 -8.75 -1.71 -7.19
CA VAL A 44 -9.69 -0.61 -6.95
C VAL A 44 -10.51 -0.36 -8.19
N ASP A 45 -9.89 -0.16 -9.34
CA ASP A 45 -10.60 0.08 -10.60
C ASP A 45 -11.53 -1.08 -10.97
N TYR A 46 -11.06 -2.33 -10.83
CA TYR A 46 -11.86 -3.51 -11.09
C TYR A 46 -13.08 -3.59 -10.15
N LYS A 47 -12.89 -3.40 -8.84
CA LYS A 47 -13.97 -3.50 -7.85
C LYS A 47 -14.99 -2.38 -8.00
N LEU A 48 -14.58 -1.20 -8.45
CA LEU A 48 -15.46 -0.04 -8.58
C LEU A 48 -16.29 0.00 -9.87
N GLN A 49 -16.01 -0.85 -10.88
CA GLN A 49 -16.69 -0.82 -12.19
C GLN A 49 -18.23 -0.82 -12.11
N ASN A 50 -18.80 -1.53 -11.14
CA ASN A 50 -20.26 -1.69 -11.00
C ASN A 50 -20.80 -1.00 -9.73
N VAL A 51 -20.02 -0.18 -9.04
CA VAL A 51 -20.42 0.52 -7.82
C VAL A 51 -20.79 1.96 -8.15
N LEU A 52 -22.08 2.25 -8.19
CA LEU A 52 -22.60 3.58 -8.58
C LEU A 52 -22.50 4.63 -7.47
N SER A 53 -22.73 4.23 -6.23
CA SER A 53 -22.71 5.15 -5.08
C SER A 53 -21.27 5.49 -4.70
N LYS A 54 -20.94 6.78 -4.61
CA LYS A 54 -19.62 7.25 -4.19
C LYS A 54 -19.27 6.84 -2.76
N ARG A 55 -20.27 6.81 -1.88
CA ARG A 55 -20.10 6.27 -0.53
C ARG A 55 -19.71 4.81 -0.53
N ASP A 56 -20.35 3.99 -1.36
CA ASP A 56 -20.03 2.57 -1.43
C ASP A 56 -18.69 2.32 -2.14
N GLN A 57 -18.30 3.21 -3.07
CA GLN A 57 -16.96 3.22 -3.64
C GLN A 57 -15.89 3.45 -2.56
N LEU A 58 -16.07 4.45 -1.68
CA LEU A 58 -15.13 4.72 -0.58
C LEU A 58 -15.05 3.55 0.40
N LYS A 59 -16.18 2.94 0.76
CA LYS A 59 -16.20 1.74 1.60
C LYS A 59 -15.48 0.56 0.95
N ALA A 60 -15.70 0.33 -0.35
CA ALA A 60 -15.02 -0.73 -1.09
C ALA A 60 -13.50 -0.52 -1.15
N ILE A 61 -13.04 0.73 -1.22
CA ILE A 61 -11.62 1.07 -1.16
C ILE A 61 -11.06 0.79 0.24
N VAL A 62 -11.74 1.25 1.29
CA VAL A 62 -11.33 0.98 2.68
C VAL A 62 -11.19 -0.52 2.93
N ASP A 63 -12.16 -1.31 2.48
CA ASP A 63 -12.12 -2.77 2.55
C ASP A 63 -10.88 -3.35 1.85
N LEU A 64 -10.58 -2.89 0.62
CA LEU A 64 -9.43 -3.37 -0.16
C LEU A 64 -8.08 -3.04 0.47
N ILE A 65 -7.91 -1.85 1.03
CA ILE A 65 -6.62 -1.43 1.60
C ILE A 65 -6.38 -1.99 3.00
N THR A 66 -7.42 -2.49 3.66
CA THR A 66 -7.33 -3.07 5.00
C THR A 66 -7.08 -4.58 4.97
N HIS A 67 -7.66 -5.27 3.99
CA HIS A 67 -7.47 -6.70 3.86
C HIS A 67 -6.20 -7.06 3.09
N GLU A 68 -5.68 -8.26 3.36
CA GLU A 68 -4.63 -8.84 2.51
C GLU A 68 -5.11 -8.91 1.05
N LEU A 69 -4.21 -8.63 0.11
CA LEU A 69 -4.50 -8.77 -1.31
C LEU A 69 -5.06 -10.17 -1.63
N PRO A 70 -6.04 -10.28 -2.54
CA PRO A 70 -6.62 -11.57 -2.92
C PRO A 70 -5.56 -12.51 -3.51
N GLU A 71 -5.83 -13.81 -3.44
CA GLU A 71 -4.95 -14.79 -4.11
C GLU A 71 -4.90 -14.52 -5.61
N SER A 72 -3.69 -14.48 -6.15
CA SER A 72 -3.54 -14.37 -7.59
C SER A 72 -3.99 -15.69 -8.22
N THR A 73 -4.94 -15.60 -9.14
CA THR A 73 -5.38 -16.75 -9.97
C THR A 73 -4.50 -16.92 -11.22
N GLY A 74 -3.38 -16.20 -11.31
CA GLY A 74 -2.55 -16.09 -12.51
C GLY A 74 -1.12 -16.61 -12.34
N GLN A 75 -0.29 -16.38 -13.38
CA GLN A 75 1.11 -16.82 -13.50
C GLN A 75 2.07 -16.27 -12.43
N PHE A 76 1.65 -15.32 -11.62
CA PHE A 76 2.49 -14.70 -10.59
C PHE A 76 2.13 -15.28 -9.22
N ASP A 77 2.88 -16.31 -8.83
CA ASP A 77 2.80 -16.86 -7.47
C ASP A 77 3.61 -15.96 -6.53
N TYR A 78 2.92 -15.13 -5.75
CA TYR A 78 3.53 -14.35 -4.68
C TYR A 78 2.90 -14.71 -3.34
N ASN A 79 3.73 -14.73 -2.30
CA ASN A 79 3.21 -14.94 -0.95
C ASN A 79 2.62 -13.61 -0.42
N LYS A 80 1.29 -13.49 -0.45
CA LYS A 80 0.56 -12.30 -0.04
C LYS A 80 0.82 -11.90 1.41
N LYS A 81 1.00 -12.86 2.33
CA LYS A 81 1.31 -12.57 3.73
C LYS A 81 2.66 -11.88 3.88
N PHE A 82 3.68 -12.37 3.16
CA PHE A 82 4.99 -11.71 3.16
C PHE A 82 4.95 -10.35 2.47
N LEU A 83 4.21 -10.22 1.38
CA LEU A 83 4.06 -8.94 0.70
C LEU A 83 3.35 -7.92 1.62
N ASN A 84 2.22 -8.29 2.22
CA ASN A 84 1.49 -7.45 3.16
C ASN A 84 2.39 -7.04 4.35
N HIS A 85 3.13 -7.99 4.93
CA HIS A 85 4.08 -7.69 5.99
C HIS A 85 5.17 -6.69 5.55
N ILE A 86 5.72 -6.82 4.34
CA ILE A 86 6.69 -5.85 3.79
C ILE A 86 6.04 -4.47 3.65
N VAL A 87 4.83 -4.38 3.12
CA VAL A 87 4.11 -3.11 2.95
C VAL A 87 3.89 -2.43 4.30
N ILE A 88 3.34 -3.15 5.27
CA ILE A 88 3.05 -2.62 6.61
C ILE A 88 4.32 -2.15 7.33
N THR A 89 5.44 -2.89 7.21
CA THR A 89 6.65 -2.62 8.01
C THR A 89 7.69 -1.73 7.33
N GLU A 90 7.67 -1.67 5.99
CA GLU A 90 8.77 -1.08 5.22
C GLU A 90 8.33 0.11 4.33
N SER A 91 7.01 0.32 4.08
CA SER A 91 6.55 1.35 3.15
C SER A 91 7.08 2.75 3.48
N SER A 92 7.03 3.15 4.74
CA SER A 92 7.50 4.46 5.17
C SER A 92 9.00 4.69 4.90
N LYS A 93 9.82 3.64 4.87
CA LYS A 93 11.26 3.72 4.60
C LYS A 93 11.57 4.03 3.13
N VAL A 94 10.57 4.01 2.27
CA VAL A 94 10.75 4.26 0.84
C VAL A 94 10.64 5.74 0.51
N TYR A 95 9.73 6.44 1.16
CA TYR A 95 9.49 7.87 0.89
C TYR A 95 9.88 8.80 2.05
N LEU A 96 10.08 8.31 3.28
CA LEU A 96 10.62 9.12 4.38
C LEU A 96 12.16 9.10 4.39
N VAL A 97 12.76 9.35 3.23
CA VAL A 97 14.21 9.44 3.02
C VAL A 97 14.62 10.82 2.51
N LYS A 98 15.87 11.23 2.78
CA LYS A 98 16.36 12.57 2.39
C LYS A 98 16.34 12.76 0.87
N GLU A 99 16.60 11.70 0.13
CA GLU A 99 16.71 11.69 -1.33
C GLU A 99 15.35 11.57 -2.05
N VAL A 100 14.21 11.60 -1.32
CA VAL A 100 12.87 11.38 -1.88
C VAL A 100 12.55 12.32 -3.05
N ALA A 101 12.94 13.59 -2.96
CA ALA A 101 12.69 14.55 -4.02
C ALA A 101 13.42 14.20 -5.33
N GLU A 102 14.65 13.67 -5.23
CA GLU A 102 15.41 13.22 -6.40
C GLU A 102 14.83 11.94 -6.98
N ILE A 103 14.55 10.95 -6.12
CA ILE A 103 13.93 9.69 -6.52
C ILE A 103 12.56 9.93 -7.20
N ASN A 104 11.83 10.95 -6.75
CA ASN A 104 10.52 11.29 -7.29
C ASN A 104 10.57 11.88 -8.70
N LYS A 105 11.72 12.40 -9.17
CA LYS A 105 11.89 12.87 -10.55
C LYS A 105 11.71 11.76 -11.59
N ASP A 106 12.06 10.54 -11.22
CA ASP A 106 11.92 9.34 -12.06
C ASP A 106 10.49 8.77 -12.06
N GLU A 107 9.50 9.53 -11.55
CA GLU A 107 8.09 9.11 -11.43
C GLU A 107 7.86 7.79 -10.68
N VAL A 108 8.82 7.37 -9.87
CA VAL A 108 8.79 6.07 -9.16
C VAL A 108 7.56 5.94 -8.24
N PHE A 109 7.05 7.06 -7.71
CA PHE A 109 5.86 7.06 -6.86
C PHE A 109 4.55 7.30 -7.64
N LYS A 110 4.58 7.22 -8.98
CA LYS A 110 3.40 7.50 -9.80
C LYS A 110 2.19 6.63 -9.44
N PRO A 111 2.28 5.29 -9.33
CA PRO A 111 1.12 4.45 -8.97
C PRO A 111 0.50 4.82 -7.62
N TYR A 112 1.32 5.11 -6.62
CA TYR A 112 0.85 5.57 -5.32
C TYR A 112 0.10 6.91 -5.41
N LYS A 113 0.62 7.86 -6.20
CA LYS A 113 -0.01 9.16 -6.43
C LYS A 113 -1.31 9.04 -7.22
N ASP A 114 -1.34 8.20 -8.25
CA ASP A 114 -2.51 7.95 -9.08
C ASP A 114 -3.65 7.33 -8.22
N LEU A 115 -3.34 6.36 -7.37
CA LEU A 115 -4.29 5.81 -6.41
C LEU A 115 -4.80 6.88 -5.42
N CYS A 116 -3.90 7.68 -4.85
CA CYS A 116 -4.28 8.77 -3.95
C CYS A 116 -5.18 9.81 -4.65
N GLN A 117 -4.85 10.17 -5.89
CA GLN A 117 -5.68 11.05 -6.73
C GLN A 117 -7.06 10.45 -6.96
N ARG A 118 -7.13 9.17 -7.34
CA ARG A 118 -8.39 8.46 -7.59
C ARG A 118 -9.31 8.51 -6.37
N ILE A 119 -8.78 8.24 -5.18
CA ILE A 119 -9.54 8.32 -3.92
C ILE A 119 -9.99 9.75 -3.64
N ALA A 120 -9.10 10.74 -3.83
CA ALA A 120 -9.43 12.15 -3.62
C ALA A 120 -10.54 12.65 -4.56
N GLU A 121 -10.58 12.17 -5.80
CA GLU A 121 -11.64 12.49 -6.76
C GLU A 121 -12.99 11.92 -6.30
N ILE A 122 -13.02 10.67 -5.83
CA ILE A 122 -14.25 10.06 -5.28
C ILE A 122 -14.72 10.82 -4.04
N ILE A 123 -13.82 11.24 -3.16
CA ILE A 123 -14.16 12.08 -1.99
C ILE A 123 -14.80 13.41 -2.42
N LYS A 124 -14.24 14.08 -3.44
CA LYS A 124 -14.81 15.33 -3.99
C LYS A 124 -16.20 15.11 -4.60
N GLU A 125 -16.38 14.00 -5.31
CA GLU A 125 -17.68 13.67 -5.92
C GLU A 125 -18.72 13.30 -4.87
N TYR A 126 -18.31 12.67 -3.75
CA TYR A 126 -19.16 12.37 -2.62
C TYR A 126 -19.54 13.63 -1.83
N ASN A 127 -18.57 14.51 -1.57
CA ASN A 127 -18.77 15.75 -0.84
C ASN A 127 -17.96 16.90 -1.46
N ALA A 128 -18.59 17.62 -2.40
CA ALA A 128 -17.98 18.75 -3.11
C ALA A 128 -17.53 19.91 -2.20
N LYS A 129 -18.05 19.98 -0.95
CA LYS A 129 -17.68 21.02 0.03
C LYS A 129 -16.48 20.62 0.88
N TYR A 130 -16.01 19.37 0.81
CA TYR A 130 -14.87 18.92 1.59
C TYR A 130 -13.58 19.55 1.07
N LYS A 131 -12.83 20.19 1.95
CA LYS A 131 -11.71 21.07 1.55
C LYS A 131 -10.36 20.32 1.34
N TYR A 132 -10.22 19.12 1.91
CA TYR A 132 -8.92 18.44 2.04
C TYR A 132 -8.92 17.01 1.48
N PRO A 133 -9.43 16.76 0.26
CA PRO A 133 -9.61 15.40 -0.26
C PRO A 133 -8.29 14.63 -0.42
N TYR A 134 -7.21 15.30 -0.80
CA TYR A 134 -5.89 14.65 -0.91
C TYR A 134 -5.28 14.31 0.45
N PHE A 135 -5.42 15.18 1.46
CA PHE A 135 -4.99 14.85 2.81
C PHE A 135 -5.76 13.66 3.36
N LEU A 136 -7.07 13.60 3.15
CA LEU A 136 -7.88 12.49 3.59
C LEU A 136 -7.48 11.19 2.85
N ALA A 137 -7.33 11.24 1.53
CA ALA A 137 -6.93 10.09 0.73
C ALA A 137 -5.59 9.50 1.18
N SER A 138 -4.55 10.33 1.31
CA SER A 138 -3.24 9.87 1.78
C SER A 138 -3.28 9.40 3.24
N THR A 139 -4.09 10.05 4.10
CA THR A 139 -4.27 9.62 5.50
C THR A 139 -4.89 8.22 5.57
N ILE A 140 -5.93 7.94 4.78
CA ILE A 140 -6.56 6.62 4.76
C ILE A 140 -5.56 5.54 4.33
N LEU A 141 -4.81 5.78 3.25
CA LEU A 141 -3.80 4.85 2.74
C LEU A 141 -2.72 4.57 3.79
N GLU A 142 -2.12 5.62 4.36
CA GLU A 142 -1.05 5.47 5.35
C GLU A 142 -1.54 4.90 6.68
N MET A 143 -2.69 5.37 7.17
CA MET A 143 -3.23 4.92 8.45
C MET A 143 -3.72 3.47 8.40
N SER A 144 -4.18 2.98 7.24
CA SER A 144 -4.52 1.56 7.13
C SER A 144 -3.32 0.67 7.47
N HIS A 145 -2.15 0.95 6.92
CA HIS A 145 -0.93 0.19 7.19
C HIS A 145 -0.36 0.45 8.59
N ALA A 146 -0.35 1.72 9.02
CA ALA A 146 0.16 2.07 10.34
C ALA A 146 -0.67 1.43 11.47
N GLN A 147 -2.00 1.43 11.35
CA GLN A 147 -2.88 0.80 12.33
C GLN A 147 -2.77 -0.72 12.35
N GLN A 148 -2.61 -1.38 11.20
CA GLN A 148 -2.30 -2.81 11.14
C GLN A 148 -1.00 -3.13 11.88
N PHE A 149 0.06 -2.34 11.63
CA PHE A 149 1.33 -2.49 12.37
C PHE A 149 1.15 -2.29 13.88
N PHE A 150 0.39 -1.27 14.29
CA PHE A 150 0.17 -0.99 15.71
C PHE A 150 -0.65 -2.08 16.39
N MET A 151 -1.70 -2.60 15.76
CA MET A 151 -2.48 -3.71 16.32
C MET A 151 -1.62 -4.95 16.58
N GLU A 152 -0.65 -5.22 15.71
CA GLU A 152 0.24 -6.38 15.86
C GLU A 152 1.36 -6.15 16.89
N ASN A 153 1.96 -4.95 16.88
CA ASN A 153 3.24 -4.72 17.58
C ASN A 153 3.14 -3.74 18.75
N LEU A 154 2.17 -2.82 18.74
CA LEU A 154 2.00 -1.75 19.71
C LEU A 154 0.49 -1.56 20.06
N PRO A 155 -0.20 -2.60 20.55
CA PRO A 155 -1.67 -2.57 20.72
C PRO A 155 -2.17 -1.47 21.63
N ALA A 156 -1.32 -0.94 22.56
CA ALA A 156 -1.68 0.19 23.41
C ALA A 156 -1.90 1.51 22.63
N LEU A 157 -1.53 1.58 21.35
CA LEU A 157 -1.81 2.72 20.45
C LEU A 157 -3.11 2.57 19.67
N THR A 158 -3.86 1.50 19.92
CA THR A 158 -5.10 1.18 19.19
C THR A 158 -6.24 0.86 20.18
N ASP A 159 -7.47 0.90 19.67
CA ASP A 159 -8.65 0.48 20.43
C ASP A 159 -8.88 -1.05 20.32
N SER A 160 -7.85 -1.82 19.93
CA SER A 160 -7.93 -3.27 19.75
C SER A 160 -6.82 -3.98 20.52
N ALA A 161 -7.18 -4.99 21.30
CA ALA A 161 -6.22 -5.82 22.04
C ALA A 161 -5.51 -6.87 21.15
N SER A 162 -5.97 -7.04 19.91
CA SER A 162 -5.43 -7.97 18.91
C SER A 162 -5.80 -7.47 17.51
N PRO A 163 -5.14 -7.96 16.45
CA PRO A 163 -5.51 -7.62 15.08
C PRO A 163 -7.01 -7.83 14.83
N ASP A 164 -7.70 -6.79 14.38
CA ASP A 164 -9.15 -6.76 14.14
C ASP A 164 -9.47 -5.85 12.95
N ASP A 165 -9.48 -6.43 11.77
CA ASP A 165 -9.74 -5.72 10.52
C ASP A 165 -11.11 -5.05 10.51
N LYS A 166 -12.13 -5.64 11.15
CA LYS A 166 -13.47 -5.06 11.20
C LYS A 166 -13.50 -3.75 11.98
N LYS A 167 -12.76 -3.67 13.09
CA LYS A 167 -12.62 -2.41 13.85
C LYS A 167 -11.87 -1.37 13.04
N LEU A 168 -10.79 -1.76 12.36
CA LEU A 168 -10.03 -0.87 11.52
C LEU A 168 -10.87 -0.34 10.35
N ILE A 169 -11.61 -1.20 9.66
CA ILE A 169 -12.54 -0.82 8.59
C ILE A 169 -13.57 0.18 9.14
N SER A 170 -14.21 -0.16 10.27
CA SER A 170 -15.20 0.72 10.89
C SER A 170 -14.64 2.09 11.25
N PHE A 171 -13.40 2.14 11.76
CA PHE A 171 -12.71 3.39 12.04
C PHE A 171 -12.44 4.20 10.77
N LEU A 172 -11.86 3.57 9.74
CA LEU A 172 -11.55 4.25 8.47
C LEU A 172 -12.81 4.71 7.72
N GLU A 173 -13.92 3.95 7.79
CA GLU A 173 -15.21 4.35 7.22
C GLU A 173 -15.81 5.58 7.90
N GLN A 174 -15.46 5.87 9.15
CA GLN A 174 -15.90 7.08 9.85
C GLN A 174 -15.15 8.34 9.42
N LEU A 175 -13.98 8.18 8.80
CA LEU A 175 -13.19 9.29 8.25
C LEU A 175 -13.74 9.78 6.90
N VAL A 176 -14.45 8.92 6.17
CA VAL A 176 -14.97 9.18 4.82
C VAL A 176 -16.49 9.26 4.82
#